data_014c0a4405634999572b65955148144f
#
_entry.id   014c0a4405634999572b65955148144f
#
_cell.length_a   1.000
_cell.length_b   1.000
_cell.length_c   1.000
_cell.angle_alpha   90.00
_cell.angle_beta   90.00
_cell.angle_gamma   90.00
#
_symmetry.space_group_name_H-M   'P 1'
#
loop_
_entity.id
_entity.type
_entity.pdbx_description
1 polymer ?
#
loop_
_entity_poly.entity_id
_entity_poly.type
_entity_poly.pdbx_seq_one_letter_code
_entity_poly.pdbx_strand_id
1 'polypeptide(L)'
;MISRSQIEQYNDEGYTIVENVFSADELNPILDEFEEIVEDYANKAFEAGKISNKHSDKDVFKRLAALEYDFKGSSVLIHHRGELKPALANLWGSKKLLDMVENWIGKDISGHPVWNIRSKTPQTARMTVPWHQDSAYLKEGAEKTTQPAAWIPFLDVNKNNGCMQVVPGGHKPERVLNHKLEKKDGSVKDSWYLFIDDNDIPEEKIVTCEMKAGSVLFLHQLVPHRSL
;
A
#
# COMPACT_ATOMS: atom_id res chain seq x y z
N MET A 1 15.93 5.91 -13.17
CA MET A 1 16.97 5.68 -12.12
C MET A 1 16.75 6.71 -11.02
N ILE A 2 16.95 6.31 -9.75
CA ILE A 2 16.85 7.23 -8.61
C ILE A 2 18.02 8.23 -8.63
N SER A 3 17.76 9.50 -8.31
CA SER A 3 18.79 10.53 -8.23
C SER A 3 19.46 10.57 -6.85
N ARG A 4 20.65 11.18 -6.77
CA ARG A 4 21.34 11.37 -5.50
C ARG A 4 20.49 12.18 -4.50
N SER A 5 19.82 13.23 -4.95
CA SER A 5 18.93 14.03 -4.10
C SER A 5 17.75 13.24 -3.54
N GLN A 6 17.20 12.29 -4.30
CA GLN A 6 16.14 11.39 -3.82
C GLN A 6 16.65 10.38 -2.78
N ILE A 7 17.89 9.89 -2.95
CA ILE A 7 18.54 9.02 -1.95
C ILE A 7 18.77 9.80 -0.64
N GLU A 8 19.27 11.03 -0.76
CA GLU A 8 19.48 11.95 0.39
C GLU A 8 18.14 12.29 1.05
N GLN A 9 17.09 12.58 0.29
CA GLN A 9 15.74 12.83 0.81
C GLN A 9 15.21 11.64 1.63
N TYR A 10 15.34 10.41 1.12
CA TYR A 10 14.93 9.22 1.88
C TYR A 10 15.69 9.10 3.21
N ASN A 11 17.01 9.36 3.21
CA ASN A 11 17.82 9.29 4.43
C ASN A 11 17.44 10.39 5.43
N ASP A 12 17.12 11.59 4.95
CA ASP A 12 16.85 12.75 5.81
C ASP A 12 15.38 12.83 6.24
N GLU A 13 14.46 12.45 5.37
CA GLU A 13 13.01 12.63 5.58
C GLU A 13 12.28 11.30 5.82
N GLY A 14 12.91 10.16 5.53
CA GLY A 14 12.32 8.83 5.68
C GLY A 14 11.41 8.44 4.54
N TYR A 15 11.34 9.21 3.46
CA TYR A 15 10.59 8.88 2.25
C TYR A 15 11.18 9.58 1.02
N THR A 16 10.86 9.05 -0.14
CA THR A 16 11.10 9.73 -1.43
C THR A 16 10.15 9.21 -2.50
N ILE A 17 9.82 10.07 -3.46
CA ILE A 17 8.99 9.70 -4.62
C ILE A 17 9.87 9.69 -5.86
N VAL A 18 9.84 8.57 -6.57
CA VAL A 18 10.47 8.44 -7.89
C VAL A 18 9.36 8.34 -8.94
N GLU A 19 9.23 9.35 -9.75
CA GLU A 19 8.19 9.40 -10.79
C GLU A 19 8.57 8.60 -12.03
N ASN A 20 7.55 8.14 -12.78
CA ASN A 20 7.71 7.48 -14.10
C ASN A 20 8.67 6.28 -14.07
N VAL A 21 8.62 5.46 -13.00
CA VAL A 21 9.44 4.24 -12.90
C VAL A 21 8.91 3.15 -13.83
N PHE A 22 7.60 2.95 -13.81
CA PHE A 22 6.92 1.96 -14.65
C PHE A 22 6.01 2.64 -15.65
N SER A 23 6.15 2.27 -16.92
CA SER A 23 5.24 2.69 -17.99
C SER A 23 3.89 1.97 -17.90
N ALA A 24 2.90 2.48 -18.63
CA ALA A 24 1.60 1.80 -18.75
C ALA A 24 1.75 0.37 -19.30
N ASP A 25 2.62 0.15 -20.28
CA ASP A 25 2.86 -1.17 -20.88
C ASP A 25 3.46 -2.16 -19.87
N GLU A 26 4.23 -1.69 -18.90
CA GLU A 26 4.78 -2.53 -17.82
C GLU A 26 3.73 -2.82 -16.73
N LEU A 27 2.75 -1.95 -16.55
CA LEU A 27 1.67 -2.13 -15.58
C LEU A 27 0.50 -2.96 -16.13
N ASN A 28 0.26 -2.92 -17.45
CA ASN A 28 -0.87 -3.61 -18.07
C ASN A 28 -0.95 -5.11 -17.73
N PRO A 29 0.15 -5.90 -17.79
CA PRO A 29 0.07 -7.33 -17.42
C PRO A 29 -0.38 -7.57 -15.98
N ILE A 30 -0.10 -6.61 -15.08
CA ILE A 30 -0.51 -6.71 -13.67
C ILE A 30 -1.98 -6.33 -13.52
N LEU A 31 -2.44 -5.34 -14.28
CA LEU A 31 -3.86 -4.98 -14.35
C LEU A 31 -4.70 -6.12 -14.92
N ASP A 32 -4.19 -6.86 -15.92
CA ASP A 32 -4.84 -8.07 -16.44
C ASP A 32 -4.95 -9.14 -15.34
N GLU A 33 -3.92 -9.33 -14.52
CA GLU A 33 -3.99 -10.24 -13.37
C GLU A 33 -4.99 -9.77 -12.30
N PHE A 34 -5.13 -8.46 -12.09
CA PHE A 34 -6.17 -7.93 -11.19
C PHE A 34 -7.57 -8.14 -11.77
N GLU A 35 -7.76 -7.97 -13.07
CA GLU A 35 -9.02 -8.31 -13.74
C GLU A 35 -9.40 -9.78 -13.51
N GLU A 36 -8.45 -10.72 -13.67
CA GLU A 36 -8.70 -12.14 -13.41
C GLU A 36 -9.09 -12.40 -11.93
N ILE A 37 -8.41 -11.75 -10.98
CA ILE A 37 -8.73 -11.87 -9.54
C ILE A 37 -10.15 -11.37 -9.26
N VAL A 38 -10.51 -10.21 -9.83
CA VAL A 38 -11.84 -9.60 -9.64
C VAL A 38 -12.92 -10.42 -10.35
N GLU A 39 -12.62 -10.96 -11.55
CA GLU A 39 -13.54 -11.84 -12.29
C GLU A 39 -13.85 -13.12 -11.50
N ASP A 40 -12.82 -13.81 -11.00
CA ASP A 40 -13.01 -15.03 -10.20
C ASP A 40 -13.80 -14.73 -8.91
N TYR A 41 -13.52 -13.58 -8.26
CA TYR A 41 -14.29 -13.15 -7.11
C TYR A 41 -15.76 -12.91 -7.47
N ALA A 42 -16.03 -12.14 -8.55
CA ALA A 42 -17.38 -11.81 -8.99
C ALA A 42 -18.19 -13.06 -9.36
N ASN A 43 -17.56 -14.04 -10.02
CA ASN A 43 -18.20 -15.32 -10.34
C ASN A 43 -18.63 -16.06 -9.07
N LYS A 44 -17.74 -16.22 -8.11
CA LYS A 44 -18.03 -16.89 -6.83
C LYS A 44 -19.11 -16.16 -6.02
N ALA A 45 -19.06 -14.83 -5.98
CA ALA A 45 -20.04 -14.01 -5.27
C ALA A 45 -21.44 -14.11 -5.93
N PHE A 46 -21.48 -14.13 -7.26
CA PHE A 46 -22.72 -14.30 -8.02
C PHE A 46 -23.32 -15.69 -7.83
N GLU A 47 -22.54 -16.76 -7.95
CA GLU A 47 -22.97 -18.14 -7.71
C GLU A 47 -23.48 -18.34 -6.28
N ALA A 48 -22.86 -17.66 -5.30
CA ALA A 48 -23.29 -17.67 -3.92
C ALA A 48 -24.51 -16.78 -3.62
N GLY A 49 -25.07 -16.10 -4.64
CA GLY A 49 -26.22 -15.19 -4.50
C GLY A 49 -25.91 -13.93 -3.67
N LYS A 50 -24.64 -13.55 -3.54
CA LYS A 50 -24.22 -12.35 -2.79
C LYS A 50 -24.34 -11.07 -3.61
N ILE A 51 -24.24 -11.19 -4.93
CA ILE A 51 -24.43 -10.12 -5.90
C ILE A 51 -25.38 -10.57 -6.99
N SER A 52 -26.10 -9.65 -7.61
CA SER A 52 -27.00 -9.93 -8.76
C SER A 52 -26.41 -9.53 -10.10
N ASN A 53 -25.29 -8.79 -10.10
CA ASN A 53 -24.58 -8.33 -11.30
C ASN A 53 -23.07 -8.47 -11.11
N LYS A 54 -22.38 -9.04 -12.10
CA LYS A 54 -20.93 -9.19 -12.09
C LYS A 54 -20.18 -7.93 -12.54
N HIS A 55 -20.87 -6.94 -13.08
CA HIS A 55 -20.32 -5.67 -13.59
C HIS A 55 -19.17 -5.85 -14.60
N SER A 56 -19.26 -6.87 -15.45
CA SER A 56 -18.22 -7.23 -16.42
C SER A 56 -18.04 -6.21 -17.57
N ASP A 57 -18.94 -5.22 -17.65
CA ASP A 57 -18.88 -4.06 -18.56
C ASP A 57 -17.92 -2.95 -18.10
N LYS A 58 -17.35 -3.06 -16.89
CA LYS A 58 -16.52 -2.04 -16.26
C LYS A 58 -15.04 -2.45 -16.22
N ASP A 59 -14.15 -1.45 -16.27
CA ASP A 59 -12.73 -1.67 -15.95
C ASP A 59 -12.55 -2.15 -14.50
N VAL A 60 -11.40 -2.74 -14.19
CA VAL A 60 -11.13 -3.37 -12.88
C VAL A 60 -11.39 -2.44 -11.69
N PHE A 61 -11.07 -1.16 -11.81
CA PHE A 61 -11.22 -0.20 -10.71
C PHE A 61 -12.68 0.14 -10.45
N LYS A 62 -13.44 0.45 -11.51
CA LYS A 62 -14.88 0.73 -11.42
C LYS A 62 -15.68 -0.52 -11.06
N ARG A 63 -15.24 -1.67 -11.58
CA ARG A 63 -15.84 -2.95 -11.28
C ARG A 63 -15.75 -3.30 -9.80
N LEU A 64 -14.56 -3.17 -9.22
CA LEU A 64 -14.38 -3.43 -7.79
C LEU A 64 -15.21 -2.49 -6.92
N ALA A 65 -15.31 -1.20 -7.29
CA ALA A 65 -16.16 -0.26 -6.58
C ALA A 65 -17.66 -0.65 -6.66
N ALA A 66 -18.13 -1.12 -7.82
CA ALA A 66 -19.50 -1.60 -7.99
C ALA A 66 -19.78 -2.88 -7.18
N LEU A 67 -18.84 -3.83 -7.18
CA LEU A 67 -18.94 -5.06 -6.37
C LEU A 67 -18.95 -4.74 -4.87
N GLU A 68 -18.16 -3.78 -4.41
CA GLU A 68 -18.16 -3.32 -3.02
C GLU A 68 -19.49 -2.65 -2.64
N TYR A 69 -20.11 -1.92 -3.58
CA TYR A 69 -21.42 -1.33 -3.37
C TYR A 69 -22.51 -2.41 -3.19
N ASP A 70 -22.50 -3.43 -4.04
CA ASP A 70 -23.48 -4.52 -4.00
C ASP A 70 -23.26 -5.46 -2.80
N PHE A 71 -22.02 -5.74 -2.47
CA PHE A 71 -21.65 -6.61 -1.35
C PHE A 71 -20.48 -6.01 -0.57
N LYS A 72 -20.79 -5.35 0.54
CA LYS A 72 -19.82 -4.69 1.41
C LYS A 72 -18.78 -5.68 1.95
N GLY A 73 -17.52 -5.34 1.77
CA GLY A 73 -16.36 -6.17 2.14
C GLY A 73 -15.72 -6.92 0.98
N SER A 74 -16.18 -6.70 -0.25
CA SER A 74 -15.59 -7.28 -1.47
C SER A 74 -14.10 -6.94 -1.60
N SER A 75 -13.72 -5.69 -1.36
CA SER A 75 -12.32 -5.24 -1.39
C SER A 75 -11.46 -5.93 -0.32
N VAL A 76 -12.02 -6.17 0.86
CA VAL A 76 -11.35 -6.90 1.95
C VAL A 76 -11.13 -8.37 1.57
N LEU A 77 -12.14 -9.02 0.99
CA LEU A 77 -12.04 -10.41 0.55
C LEU A 77 -11.00 -10.59 -0.57
N ILE A 78 -10.91 -9.64 -1.50
CA ILE A 78 -9.89 -9.65 -2.54
C ILE A 78 -8.50 -9.44 -1.95
N HIS A 79 -8.34 -8.51 -1.00
CA HIS A 79 -7.07 -8.29 -0.30
C HIS A 79 -6.58 -9.56 0.41
N HIS A 80 -7.48 -10.29 1.07
CA HIS A 80 -7.12 -11.52 1.80
C HIS A 80 -6.75 -12.71 0.92
N ARG A 81 -7.01 -12.67 -0.36
CA ARG A 81 -6.63 -13.78 -1.24
C ARG A 81 -5.12 -14.00 -1.29
N GLY A 82 -4.33 -12.93 -1.13
CA GLY A 82 -2.87 -13.03 -1.00
C GLY A 82 -2.18 -13.73 -2.19
N GLU A 83 -2.82 -13.72 -3.36
CA GLU A 83 -2.35 -14.47 -4.53
C GLU A 83 -1.25 -13.69 -5.25
N LEU A 84 -0.03 -14.22 -5.24
CA LEU A 84 1.09 -13.64 -5.97
C LEU A 84 1.14 -14.24 -7.37
N LYS A 85 0.48 -13.57 -8.32
CA LYS A 85 0.49 -13.94 -9.73
C LYS A 85 1.83 -13.58 -10.41
N PRO A 86 2.15 -14.17 -11.57
CA PRO A 86 3.46 -14.00 -12.22
C PRO A 86 3.85 -12.57 -12.54
N ALA A 87 2.94 -11.73 -13.08
CA ALA A 87 3.26 -10.35 -13.42
C ALA A 87 3.49 -9.51 -12.16
N LEU A 88 2.70 -9.72 -11.11
CA LEU A 88 2.89 -9.07 -9.81
C LEU A 88 4.21 -9.54 -9.15
N ALA A 89 4.56 -10.81 -9.24
CA ALA A 89 5.84 -11.34 -8.77
C ALA A 89 7.04 -10.70 -9.52
N ASN A 90 6.90 -10.53 -10.84
CA ASN A 90 7.90 -9.87 -11.66
C ASN A 90 8.05 -8.38 -11.32
N LEU A 91 6.95 -7.69 -10.99
CA LEU A 91 7.02 -6.31 -10.50
C LEU A 91 7.77 -6.25 -9.18
N TRP A 92 7.40 -7.11 -8.20
CA TRP A 92 8.01 -7.14 -6.88
C TRP A 92 9.51 -7.42 -6.93
N GLY A 93 9.96 -8.33 -7.81
CA GLY A 93 11.38 -8.66 -8.04
C GLY A 93 12.02 -7.87 -9.18
N SER A 94 11.41 -6.78 -9.67
CA SER A 94 11.91 -6.08 -10.85
C SER A 94 13.27 -5.44 -10.60
N LYS A 95 14.16 -5.55 -11.61
CA LYS A 95 15.47 -4.92 -11.56
C LYS A 95 15.40 -3.42 -11.29
N LYS A 96 14.37 -2.74 -11.78
CA LYS A 96 14.17 -1.30 -11.53
C LYS A 96 14.00 -0.98 -10.04
N LEU A 97 13.20 -1.78 -9.30
CA LEU A 97 13.05 -1.61 -7.85
C LEU A 97 14.32 -1.99 -7.10
N LEU A 98 14.92 -3.13 -7.45
CA LEU A 98 16.11 -3.63 -6.77
C LEU A 98 17.29 -2.68 -6.92
N ASP A 99 17.55 -2.14 -8.12
CA ASP A 99 18.62 -1.15 -8.37
C ASP A 99 18.42 0.15 -7.55
N MET A 100 17.18 0.53 -7.24
CA MET A 100 16.90 1.68 -6.39
C MET A 100 17.11 1.35 -4.91
N VAL A 101 16.59 0.21 -4.45
CA VAL A 101 16.69 -0.25 -3.05
C VAL A 101 18.12 -0.55 -2.65
N GLU A 102 18.96 -1.03 -3.57
CA GLU A 102 20.41 -1.28 -3.37
C GLU A 102 21.14 -0.07 -2.80
N ASN A 103 20.69 1.17 -3.10
CA ASN A 103 21.31 2.38 -2.57
C ASN A 103 21.22 2.53 -1.04
N TRP A 104 20.26 1.84 -0.39
CA TRP A 104 20.07 1.92 1.06
C TRP A 104 20.48 0.67 1.81
N ILE A 105 20.34 -0.52 1.20
CA ILE A 105 20.58 -1.79 1.88
C ILE A 105 21.66 -2.66 1.24
N GLY A 106 22.31 -2.19 0.15
CA GLY A 106 23.33 -2.94 -0.55
C GLY A 106 22.76 -4.00 -1.49
N LYS A 107 23.67 -4.82 -2.07
CA LYS A 107 23.34 -5.76 -3.16
C LYS A 107 22.64 -7.03 -2.71
N ASP A 108 22.88 -7.44 -1.47
CA ASP A 108 22.30 -8.66 -0.91
C ASP A 108 20.88 -8.36 -0.38
N ILE A 109 19.92 -8.32 -1.28
CA ILE A 109 18.54 -7.96 -0.99
C ILE A 109 17.72 -9.20 -0.68
N SER A 110 17.11 -9.22 0.51
CA SER A 110 16.11 -10.22 0.88
C SER A 110 14.72 -9.61 0.83
N GLY A 111 13.83 -10.20 0.04
CA GLY A 111 12.43 -9.77 -0.03
C GLY A 111 11.66 -10.16 1.22
N HIS A 112 10.98 -9.20 1.84
CA HIS A 112 10.06 -9.48 2.94
C HIS A 112 8.85 -10.27 2.42
N PRO A 113 8.39 -11.34 3.09
CA PRO A 113 7.30 -12.18 2.58
C PRO A 113 5.93 -11.49 2.61
N VAL A 114 5.81 -10.37 3.32
CA VAL A 114 4.56 -9.59 3.35
C VAL A 114 4.58 -8.56 2.22
N TRP A 115 3.64 -8.71 1.33
CA TRP A 115 3.29 -7.77 0.28
C TRP A 115 1.77 -7.63 0.23
N ASN A 116 1.26 -6.52 -0.22
CA ASN A 116 -0.17 -6.24 -0.14
C ASN A 116 -0.69 -5.59 -1.41
N ILE A 117 -1.75 -6.17 -1.99
CA ILE A 117 -2.62 -5.44 -2.92
C ILE A 117 -3.61 -4.64 -2.08
N ARG A 118 -3.54 -3.32 -2.15
CA ARG A 118 -4.43 -2.42 -1.42
C ARG A 118 -5.50 -1.85 -2.34
N SER A 119 -6.66 -2.48 -2.38
CA SER A 119 -7.80 -2.00 -3.12
C SER A 119 -8.65 -1.07 -2.24
N LYS A 120 -8.72 0.19 -2.61
CA LYS A 120 -9.55 1.19 -1.94
C LYS A 120 -10.76 1.50 -2.79
N THR A 121 -11.92 1.40 -2.19
CA THR A 121 -13.20 1.71 -2.85
C THR A 121 -13.88 2.87 -2.15
N PRO A 122 -14.63 3.73 -2.87
CA PRO A 122 -15.13 5.00 -2.36
C PRO A 122 -16.02 4.93 -1.10
N GLN A 123 -16.46 3.75 -0.70
CA GLN A 123 -17.42 3.60 0.40
C GLN A 123 -16.90 2.74 1.54
N THR A 124 -15.62 2.39 1.52
CA THR A 124 -15.06 1.45 2.48
C THR A 124 -13.90 2.05 3.27
N ALA A 125 -14.20 2.61 4.43
CA ALA A 125 -13.19 3.06 5.38
C ALA A 125 -12.29 1.90 5.90
N ARG A 126 -12.70 0.63 5.73
CA ARG A 126 -11.95 -0.54 6.20
C ARG A 126 -10.59 -0.73 5.54
N MET A 127 -10.40 -0.21 4.32
CA MET A 127 -9.14 -0.31 3.59
C MET A 127 -8.28 0.95 3.72
N THR A 128 -8.76 1.97 4.43
CA THR A 128 -7.97 3.14 4.84
C THR A 128 -7.06 2.73 6.00
N VAL A 129 -5.77 2.88 5.80
CA VAL A 129 -4.78 2.50 6.82
C VAL A 129 -4.49 3.73 7.69
N PRO A 130 -4.71 3.68 9.01
CA PRO A 130 -4.43 4.78 9.92
C PRO A 130 -2.93 5.07 10.03
N TRP A 131 -2.55 6.14 10.75
CA TRP A 131 -1.15 6.43 11.03
C TRP A 131 -0.45 5.26 11.70
N HIS A 132 0.64 4.82 11.12
CA HIS A 132 1.45 3.70 11.63
C HIS A 132 2.90 3.80 11.14
N GLN A 133 3.72 2.94 11.70
CA GLN A 133 5.06 2.60 11.23
C GLN A 133 5.07 1.11 10.88
N ASP A 134 5.65 0.72 9.77
CA ASP A 134 5.70 -0.69 9.35
C ASP A 134 6.40 -1.58 10.38
N SER A 135 7.44 -1.06 11.05
CA SER A 135 8.15 -1.78 12.11
C SER A 135 7.27 -2.18 13.30
N ALA A 136 6.12 -1.52 13.51
CA ALA A 136 5.21 -1.86 14.60
C ALA A 136 4.56 -3.24 14.42
N TYR A 137 4.50 -3.76 13.20
CA TYR A 137 3.97 -5.09 12.87
C TYR A 137 5.02 -6.20 12.95
N LEU A 138 6.28 -5.85 13.22
CA LEU A 138 7.40 -6.78 13.21
C LEU A 138 7.83 -7.12 14.65
N LYS A 139 8.73 -8.09 14.78
CA LYS A 139 9.31 -8.43 16.08
C LYS A 139 10.18 -7.28 16.59
N GLU A 140 10.22 -7.12 17.90
CA GLU A 140 11.16 -6.22 18.56
C GLU A 140 12.59 -6.43 18.06
N GLY A 141 13.29 -5.35 17.75
CA GLY A 141 14.62 -5.37 17.15
C GLY A 141 14.64 -5.25 15.63
N ALA A 142 13.51 -5.47 14.94
CA ALA A 142 13.42 -5.30 13.49
C ALA A 142 13.61 -3.83 13.05
N GLU A 143 13.34 -2.89 13.93
CA GLU A 143 13.57 -1.45 13.70
C GLU A 143 15.04 -1.08 13.47
N LYS A 144 15.97 -1.96 13.88
CA LYS A 144 17.41 -1.80 13.68
C LYS A 144 17.90 -2.20 12.29
N THR A 145 17.03 -2.82 11.50
CA THR A 145 17.35 -3.26 10.13
C THR A 145 16.64 -2.36 9.14
N THR A 146 17.35 -1.71 8.25
CA THR A 146 16.75 -0.86 7.21
C THR A 146 15.90 -1.70 6.27
N GLN A 147 14.61 -1.35 6.17
CA GLN A 147 13.61 -2.06 5.36
C GLN A 147 12.84 -1.05 4.51
N PRO A 148 13.33 -0.69 3.32
CA PRO A 148 12.60 0.19 2.42
C PRO A 148 11.33 -0.50 1.92
N ALA A 149 10.17 0.11 2.18
CA ALA A 149 8.92 -0.32 1.57
C ALA A 149 8.69 0.46 0.26
N ALA A 150 8.29 -0.23 -0.79
CA ALA A 150 7.93 0.39 -2.07
C ALA A 150 6.41 0.36 -2.25
N TRP A 151 5.79 1.53 -2.33
CA TRP A 151 4.37 1.69 -2.61
C TRP A 151 4.17 2.20 -4.03
N ILE A 152 3.39 1.48 -4.85
CA ILE A 152 3.24 1.72 -6.29
C ILE A 152 1.76 1.89 -6.61
N PRO A 153 1.31 3.07 -7.06
CA PRO A 153 -0.05 3.28 -7.54
C PRO A 153 -0.23 2.74 -8.97
N PHE A 154 -1.35 2.04 -9.20
CA PHE A 154 -1.76 1.56 -10.52
C PHE A 154 -2.71 2.51 -11.25
N LEU A 155 -3.09 3.60 -10.61
CA LEU A 155 -3.82 4.75 -11.18
C LEU A 155 -3.27 6.02 -10.56
N ASP A 156 -3.56 7.17 -11.16
CA ASP A 156 -3.20 8.46 -10.58
C ASP A 156 -3.89 8.64 -9.23
N VAL A 157 -3.11 8.94 -8.18
CA VAL A 157 -3.61 9.07 -6.81
C VAL A 157 -3.49 10.49 -6.30
N ASN A 158 -4.52 10.92 -5.59
CA ASN A 158 -4.64 12.21 -4.95
C ASN A 158 -5.42 12.10 -3.63
N LYS A 159 -5.70 13.22 -2.98
CA LYS A 159 -6.44 13.27 -1.70
C LYS A 159 -7.81 12.61 -1.73
N ASN A 160 -8.45 12.54 -2.90
CA ASN A 160 -9.82 12.04 -3.04
C ASN A 160 -9.92 10.53 -3.30
N ASN A 161 -8.80 9.88 -3.69
CA ASN A 161 -8.80 8.46 -4.06
C ASN A 161 -7.72 7.64 -3.37
N GLY A 162 -7.23 8.12 -2.21
CA GLY A 162 -6.47 7.29 -1.29
C GLY A 162 -4.96 7.35 -1.46
N CYS A 163 -4.38 8.51 -1.82
CA CYS A 163 -2.93 8.69 -1.76
C CYS A 163 -2.39 8.55 -0.34
N MET A 164 -1.07 8.41 -0.24
CA MET A 164 -0.38 8.31 1.04
C MET A 164 -0.15 9.69 1.66
N GLN A 165 -0.05 9.72 2.98
CA GLN A 165 0.50 10.83 3.75
C GLN A 165 1.64 10.33 4.61
N VAL A 166 2.66 11.16 4.80
CA VAL A 166 3.86 10.86 5.58
C VAL A 166 4.19 12.00 6.54
N VAL A 167 4.93 11.70 7.59
CA VAL A 167 5.53 12.70 8.48
C VAL A 167 7.05 12.71 8.24
N PRO A 168 7.58 13.65 7.44
CA PRO A 168 9.01 13.73 7.16
C PRO A 168 9.85 13.83 8.42
N GLY A 169 10.96 13.09 8.45
CA GLY A 169 11.87 13.03 9.60
C GLY A 169 11.35 12.24 10.80
N GLY A 170 10.11 11.69 10.73
CA GLY A 170 9.52 10.91 11.82
C GLY A 170 10.23 9.59 12.13
N HIS A 171 11.15 9.13 11.28
CA HIS A 171 12.01 7.97 11.50
C HIS A 171 13.26 8.28 12.35
N LYS A 172 13.67 9.56 12.44
CA LYS A 172 14.91 9.99 13.12
C LYS A 172 15.04 9.59 14.59
N PRO A 173 13.95 9.44 15.37
CA PRO A 173 14.05 8.90 16.73
C PRO A 173 14.51 7.43 16.81
N GLU A 174 14.64 6.74 15.67
CA GLU A 174 15.11 5.34 15.54
C GLU A 174 14.38 4.34 16.47
N ARG A 175 13.08 4.60 16.67
CA ARG A 175 12.23 3.78 17.54
C ARG A 175 10.83 3.64 16.98
N VAL A 176 10.18 2.56 17.34
CA VAL A 176 8.74 2.40 17.14
C VAL A 176 8.00 3.29 18.14
N LEU A 177 7.11 4.14 17.62
CA LEU A 177 6.23 4.97 18.42
C LEU A 177 5.16 4.13 19.13
N ASN A 178 4.43 4.74 20.07
CA ASN A 178 3.36 4.04 20.74
C ASN A 178 2.19 3.76 19.78
N HIS A 179 1.97 2.48 19.49
CA HIS A 179 0.85 2.03 18.66
C HIS A 179 -0.24 1.44 19.56
N LYS A 180 -1.47 1.77 19.23
CA LYS A 180 -2.68 1.20 19.83
C LYS A 180 -3.31 0.22 18.84
N LEU A 181 -4.02 -0.78 19.34
CA LEU A 181 -4.87 -1.61 18.51
C LEU A 181 -6.20 -0.88 18.27
N GLU A 182 -6.58 -0.69 17.03
CA GLU A 182 -7.88 -0.09 16.72
C GLU A 182 -9.00 -0.98 17.26
N LYS A 183 -9.86 -0.42 18.11
CA LYS A 183 -11.05 -1.09 18.61
C LYS A 183 -12.25 -0.45 17.95
N LYS A 184 -12.88 -1.12 16.99
CA LYS A 184 -14.22 -0.76 16.53
C LYS A 184 -15.24 -1.47 17.43
N ASP A 185 -16.17 -0.71 18.00
CA ASP A 185 -17.33 -1.19 18.78
C ASP A 185 -17.01 -2.10 19.97
N GLY A 186 -15.83 -1.91 20.59
CA GLY A 186 -15.45 -2.66 21.79
C GLY A 186 -15.05 -4.12 21.54
N SER A 187 -15.04 -4.60 20.32
CA SER A 187 -14.58 -5.95 19.97
C SER A 187 -13.20 -5.91 19.30
N VAL A 188 -12.26 -6.70 19.81
CA VAL A 188 -10.91 -6.87 19.26
C VAL A 188 -10.93 -7.64 17.93
N LYS A 189 -12.08 -8.15 17.50
CA LYS A 189 -12.20 -9.11 16.40
C LYS A 189 -12.18 -8.52 15.00
N ASP A 190 -12.39 -7.21 14.82
CA ASP A 190 -12.63 -6.63 13.49
C ASP A 190 -11.58 -5.63 13.01
N SER A 191 -10.53 -5.36 13.80
CA SER A 191 -9.46 -4.47 13.41
C SER A 191 -8.10 -5.19 13.48
N TRP A 192 -7.39 -5.14 12.39
CA TRP A 192 -6.02 -5.64 12.26
C TRP A 192 -4.98 -4.53 12.18
N TYR A 193 -5.43 -3.26 12.27
CA TYR A 193 -4.52 -2.13 12.18
C TYR A 193 -4.02 -1.72 13.56
N LEU A 194 -2.70 -1.61 13.65
CA LEU A 194 -2.05 -0.82 14.69
C LEU A 194 -2.09 0.65 14.26
N PHE A 195 -2.34 1.56 15.19
CA PHE A 195 -2.38 2.98 14.87
C PHE A 195 -1.65 3.84 15.91
N ILE A 196 -1.07 4.93 15.43
CA ILE A 196 -0.56 6.04 16.23
C ILE A 196 -1.73 7.02 16.40
N ASP A 197 -1.94 7.53 17.62
CA ASP A 197 -2.99 8.53 17.88
C ASP A 197 -2.76 9.79 17.05
N ASP A 198 -3.81 10.34 16.43
CA ASP A 198 -3.69 11.55 15.61
C ASP A 198 -3.11 12.73 16.40
N ASN A 199 -3.33 12.78 17.74
CA ASN A 199 -2.75 13.80 18.59
C ASN A 199 -1.21 13.68 18.76
N ASP A 200 -0.64 12.52 18.47
CA ASP A 200 0.81 12.29 18.49
C ASP A 200 1.48 12.59 17.14
N ILE A 201 0.69 12.99 16.14
CA ILE A 201 1.15 13.35 14.78
C ILE A 201 1.21 14.89 14.65
N PRO A 202 2.38 15.47 14.33
CA PRO A 202 2.50 16.91 14.08
C PRO A 202 1.81 17.28 12.76
N GLU A 203 0.60 17.83 12.85
CA GLU A 203 -0.26 18.11 11.68
C GLU A 203 0.45 19.03 10.66
N GLU A 204 1.21 20.00 11.13
CA GLU A 204 1.93 20.96 10.31
C GLU A 204 3.08 20.34 9.49
N LYS A 205 3.49 19.10 9.81
CA LYS A 205 4.54 18.37 9.10
C LYS A 205 4.01 17.37 8.09
N ILE A 206 2.71 17.16 8.04
CA ILE A 206 2.12 16.15 7.16
C ILE A 206 2.33 16.53 5.70
N VAL A 207 2.95 15.65 4.95
CA VAL A 207 3.08 15.73 3.49
C VAL A 207 2.15 14.75 2.82
N THR A 208 1.38 15.25 1.85
CA THR A 208 0.49 14.42 1.02
C THR A 208 1.20 14.01 -0.26
N CYS A 209 1.31 12.72 -0.50
CA CYS A 209 2.03 12.12 -1.62
C CYS A 209 1.06 11.85 -2.79
N GLU A 210 0.66 12.88 -3.51
CA GLU A 210 -0.08 12.73 -4.77
C GLU A 210 0.87 12.25 -5.86
N MET A 211 0.49 11.23 -6.62
CA MET A 211 1.40 10.56 -7.54
C MET A 211 0.68 10.08 -8.80
N LYS A 212 1.42 10.00 -9.89
CA LYS A 212 0.99 9.34 -11.12
C LYS A 212 1.14 7.82 -11.03
N ALA A 213 0.29 7.10 -11.77
CA ALA A 213 0.45 5.66 -11.94
C ALA A 213 1.87 5.30 -12.37
N GLY A 214 2.42 4.21 -11.83
CA GLY A 214 3.77 3.75 -12.12
C GLY A 214 4.91 4.53 -11.48
N SER A 215 4.61 5.54 -10.66
CA SER A 215 5.60 6.11 -9.72
C SER A 215 5.84 5.16 -8.55
N VAL A 216 6.92 5.37 -7.81
CA VAL A 216 7.22 4.60 -6.60
C VAL A 216 7.46 5.55 -5.43
N LEU A 217 6.70 5.37 -4.36
CA LEU A 217 6.98 5.98 -3.06
C LEU A 217 7.78 4.99 -2.23
N PHE A 218 9.00 5.34 -1.89
CA PHE A 218 9.80 4.60 -0.93
C PHE A 218 9.59 5.16 0.47
N LEU A 219 9.34 4.26 1.42
CA LEU A 219 9.11 4.57 2.82
C LEU A 219 10.13 3.85 3.70
N HIS A 220 10.73 4.57 4.62
CA HIS A 220 11.52 3.98 5.69
C HIS A 220 10.58 3.31 6.69
N GLN A 221 10.89 2.10 7.17
CA GLN A 221 10.03 1.31 8.05
C GLN A 221 9.60 2.04 9.35
N LEU A 222 10.31 3.10 9.73
CA LEU A 222 10.02 3.92 10.92
C LEU A 222 9.39 5.27 10.59
N VAL A 223 9.17 5.64 9.32
CA VAL A 223 8.47 6.87 8.99
C VAL A 223 6.98 6.71 9.29
N PRO A 224 6.36 7.56 10.11
CA PRO A 224 4.92 7.51 10.28
C PRO A 224 4.21 7.87 8.97
N HIS A 225 3.30 6.99 8.57
CA HIS A 225 2.54 7.19 7.35
C HIS A 225 1.12 6.64 7.48
N ARG A 226 0.23 7.14 6.64
CA ARG A 226 -1.15 6.63 6.50
C ARG A 226 -1.61 6.69 5.05
N SER A 227 -2.75 6.10 4.77
CA SER A 227 -3.45 6.30 3.51
C SER A 227 -4.77 7.02 3.72
N LEU A 228 -5.14 7.90 2.78
CA LEU A 228 -6.43 8.58 2.74
C LEU A 228 -7.54 7.70 2.16
#